data_5b73c5d523a562e0e3735db0e1fcef78
#
_entry.id   5b73c5d523a562e0e3735db0e1fcef78
#
_cell.length_a   1.000
_cell.length_b   1.000
_cell.length_c   1.000
_cell.angle_alpha   90.00
_cell.angle_beta   90.00
_cell.angle_gamma   90.00
#
_symmetry.space_group_name_H-M   'P 1'
#
loop_
_entity.id
_entity.type
_entity.pdbx_description
1 polymer ?
#
loop_
_entity_poly.entity_id
_entity_poly.type
_entity_poly.pdbx_seq_one_letter_code
_entity_poly.pdbx_strand_id
1 'polypeptide(L)'
;LRQKYIAREGRELNVTGKGLRLIELCDEMKLEALTSPSMTGDWEAKLNKMQQGEIERCQFMQEINDFTIQVVDKARTHMQAAVNRVFPDLECPCPQCGAVRLKQTDATYECRDVDCSFKISKYIAGRQLSEDEAITLFTEKSLPEMEGFLSRFNRPFSAGLKLAQSVSKTGKIGKWKTEFVFEDELEIDEPLDEKTRLKSLTLPDGTV
;
A
#
# COMPACT_ATOMS: atom_id res chain seq x y z
N LEU A 1 3.24 -1.50 15.80
CA LEU A 1 1.79 -1.68 15.77
C LEU A 1 1.02 -0.38 15.49
N ARG A 2 1.29 0.73 16.23
CA ARG A 2 0.59 2.02 16.01
C ARG A 2 0.75 2.54 14.57
N GLN A 3 1.92 2.41 13.96
CA GLN A 3 2.23 2.86 12.60
C GLN A 3 1.83 1.85 11.51
N LYS A 4 1.30 0.69 11.91
CA LYS A 4 0.84 -0.36 10.99
C LYS A 4 1.93 -0.94 10.06
N TYR A 5 3.20 -0.90 10.45
CA TYR A 5 4.27 -1.61 9.75
C TYR A 5 4.30 -3.10 10.10
N ILE A 6 3.84 -3.43 11.30
CA ILE A 6 3.74 -4.77 11.83
C ILE A 6 2.31 -4.97 12.35
N ALA A 7 1.71 -6.11 12.06
CA ALA A 7 0.44 -6.58 12.60
C ALA A 7 0.68 -7.73 13.57
N ARG A 8 -0.14 -7.83 14.61
CA ARG A 8 -0.12 -8.95 15.54
C ARG A 8 -1.29 -9.88 15.23
N GLU A 9 -1.00 -11.15 15.08
CA GLU A 9 -1.99 -12.21 14.91
C GLU A 9 -1.77 -13.27 15.99
N GLY A 10 -2.63 -13.26 17.00
CA GLY A 10 -2.44 -14.09 18.19
C GLY A 10 -1.16 -13.74 18.94
N ARG A 11 -0.18 -14.66 18.95
CA ARG A 11 1.15 -14.50 19.57
C ARG A 11 2.23 -14.11 18.57
N GLU A 12 1.94 -14.13 17.28
CA GLU A 12 2.90 -13.87 16.21
C GLU A 12 2.87 -12.41 15.76
N LEU A 13 4.01 -11.93 15.28
CA LEU A 13 4.16 -10.63 14.66
C LEU A 13 4.41 -10.83 13.17
N ASN A 14 3.50 -10.33 12.36
CA ASN A 14 3.59 -10.38 10.90
C ASN A 14 3.91 -9.01 10.34
N VAL A 15 4.84 -8.95 9.39
CA VAL A 15 5.12 -7.72 8.65
C VAL A 15 3.94 -7.40 7.73
N THR A 16 3.58 -6.15 7.62
CA THR A 16 2.53 -5.69 6.69
C THR A 16 3.14 -5.31 5.34
N GLY A 17 2.32 -5.21 4.28
CA GLY A 17 2.78 -4.68 2.99
C GLY A 17 3.44 -3.30 3.10
N LYS A 18 2.95 -2.44 4.00
CA LYS A 18 3.59 -1.15 4.33
C LYS A 18 4.98 -1.35 4.96
N GLY A 19 5.14 -2.38 5.80
CA GLY A 19 6.42 -2.72 6.42
C GLY A 19 7.42 -3.21 5.38
N LEU A 20 7.01 -4.13 4.50
CA LEU A 20 7.85 -4.61 3.41
C LEU A 20 8.31 -3.47 2.50
N ARG A 21 7.38 -2.61 2.07
CA ARG A 21 7.73 -1.47 1.22
C ARG A 21 8.73 -0.51 1.86
N LEU A 22 8.68 -0.34 3.19
CA LEU A 22 9.67 0.47 3.90
C LEU A 22 11.07 -0.15 3.81
N ILE A 23 11.18 -1.47 3.99
CA ILE A 23 12.47 -2.17 3.87
C ILE A 23 13.01 -2.09 2.43
N GLU A 24 12.18 -2.39 1.44
CA GLU A 24 12.55 -2.25 0.03
C GLU A 24 13.06 -0.84 -0.29
N LEU A 25 12.40 0.20 0.22
CA LEU A 25 12.82 1.58 0.04
C LEU A 25 14.19 1.86 0.70
N CYS A 26 14.44 1.31 1.87
CA CYS A 26 15.75 1.41 2.52
C CYS A 26 16.85 0.73 1.69
N ASP A 27 16.56 -0.42 1.10
CA ASP A 27 17.49 -1.16 0.24
C ASP A 27 17.75 -0.40 -1.07
N GLU A 28 16.71 0.15 -1.72
CA GLU A 28 16.83 1.02 -2.89
C GLU A 28 17.74 2.24 -2.63
N MET A 29 17.63 2.82 -1.43
CA MET A 29 18.48 3.95 -0.98
C MET A 29 19.86 3.51 -0.48
N LYS A 30 20.17 2.21 -0.46
CA LYS A 30 21.39 1.63 0.10
C LYS A 30 21.63 2.06 1.56
N LEU A 31 20.58 1.98 2.37
CA LEU A 31 20.57 2.25 3.79
C LEU A 31 20.65 0.97 4.63
N GLU A 32 21.60 0.09 4.30
CA GLU A 32 21.79 -1.23 4.91
C GLU A 32 21.86 -1.17 6.45
N ALA A 33 22.42 -0.09 6.98
CA ALA A 33 22.49 0.10 8.42
C ALA A 33 21.12 0.17 9.12
N LEU A 34 20.06 0.61 8.41
CA LEU A 34 18.69 0.65 8.96
C LEU A 34 17.95 -0.68 8.86
N THR A 35 18.39 -1.57 7.97
CA THR A 35 17.78 -2.89 7.74
C THR A 35 18.54 -4.01 8.44
N SER A 36 19.79 -3.75 8.88
CA SER A 36 20.63 -4.70 9.58
C SER A 36 20.49 -4.61 11.10
N PRO A 37 20.35 -5.74 11.81
CA PRO A 37 20.36 -5.76 13.28
C PRO A 37 21.73 -5.41 13.89
N SER A 38 22.83 -5.48 13.12
CA SER A 38 24.18 -5.22 13.61
C SER A 38 24.34 -3.79 14.14
N MET A 39 23.76 -2.79 13.46
CA MET A 39 23.83 -1.39 13.91
C MET A 39 23.23 -1.19 15.30
N THR A 40 22.11 -1.83 15.59
CA THR A 40 21.49 -1.77 16.95
C THR A 40 22.43 -2.36 17.99
N GLY A 41 23.04 -3.51 17.72
CA GLY A 41 24.01 -4.15 18.59
C GLY A 41 25.25 -3.29 18.82
N ASP A 42 25.79 -2.64 17.78
CA ASP A 42 26.94 -1.75 17.87
C ASP A 42 26.62 -0.52 18.72
N TRP A 43 25.44 0.06 18.59
CA TRP A 43 25.02 1.21 19.39
C TRP A 43 24.78 0.82 20.85
N GLU A 44 24.19 -0.33 21.12
CA GLU A 44 24.05 -0.85 22.49
C GLU A 44 25.43 -1.08 23.15
N ALA A 45 26.37 -1.65 22.40
CA ALA A 45 27.74 -1.84 22.90
C ALA A 45 28.43 -0.48 23.21
N LYS A 46 28.26 0.53 22.35
CA LYS A 46 28.79 1.88 22.58
C LYS A 46 28.13 2.57 23.78
N LEU A 47 26.80 2.41 23.94
CA LEU A 47 26.10 2.93 25.13
C LEU A 47 26.61 2.31 26.42
N ASN A 48 26.89 1.00 26.43
CA ASN A 48 27.51 0.34 27.59
C ASN A 48 28.91 0.89 27.88
N LYS A 49 29.74 1.08 26.85
CA LYS A 49 31.07 1.68 27.02
C LYS A 49 30.99 3.12 27.54
N MET A 50 30.01 3.89 27.08
CA MET A 50 29.77 5.25 27.58
C MET A 50 29.35 5.23 29.06
N GLN A 51 28.53 4.26 29.49
CA GLN A 51 28.17 4.06 30.91
C GLN A 51 29.39 3.73 31.77
N GLN A 52 30.37 3.02 31.20
CA GLN A 52 31.62 2.67 31.88
C GLN A 52 32.68 3.81 31.86
N GLY A 53 32.37 4.90 31.17
CA GLY A 53 33.29 6.06 31.05
C GLY A 53 34.40 5.86 30.01
N GLU A 54 34.32 4.83 29.17
CA GLU A 54 35.29 4.55 28.12
C GLU A 54 35.11 5.41 26.85
N ILE A 55 33.90 5.92 26.65
CA ILE A 55 33.54 6.77 25.50
C ILE A 55 32.84 8.03 26.02
N GLU A 56 33.24 9.18 25.51
CA GLU A 56 32.57 10.43 25.80
C GLU A 56 31.23 10.58 25.11
N ARG A 57 30.22 11.10 25.83
CA ARG A 57 28.89 11.34 25.30
C ARG A 57 28.90 12.19 24.01
N CYS A 58 29.77 13.20 23.96
CA CYS A 58 29.87 14.10 22.81
C CYS A 58 30.30 13.34 21.56
N GLN A 59 31.22 12.38 21.66
CA GLN A 59 31.67 11.55 20.55
C GLN A 59 30.53 10.64 20.04
N PHE A 60 29.79 9.99 20.92
CA PHE A 60 28.66 9.16 20.54
C PHE A 60 27.54 9.96 19.86
N MET A 61 27.24 11.16 20.38
CA MET A 61 26.24 12.03 19.79
C MET A 61 26.66 12.57 18.42
N GLN A 62 27.95 12.81 18.21
CA GLN A 62 28.51 13.21 16.92
C GLN A 62 28.27 12.09 15.88
N GLU A 63 28.58 10.85 16.22
CA GLU A 63 28.36 9.70 15.32
C GLU A 63 26.87 9.54 14.92
N ILE A 64 25.95 9.70 15.88
CA ILE A 64 24.50 9.67 15.60
C ILE A 64 24.10 10.80 14.65
N ASN A 65 24.62 12.01 14.89
CA ASN A 65 24.33 13.16 14.05
C ASN A 65 24.82 12.95 12.61
N ASP A 66 26.06 12.49 12.46
CA ASP A 66 26.66 12.21 11.15
C ASP A 66 25.91 11.12 10.40
N PHE A 67 25.50 10.05 11.10
CA PHE A 67 24.66 9.01 10.55
C PHE A 67 23.30 9.56 10.10
N THR A 68 22.67 10.39 10.92
CA THR A 68 21.37 11.00 10.58
C THR A 68 21.46 11.87 9.33
N ILE A 69 22.52 12.69 9.22
CA ILE A 69 22.78 13.52 8.04
C ILE A 69 22.92 12.62 6.79
N GLN A 70 23.70 11.55 6.87
CA GLN A 70 23.87 10.60 5.75
C GLN A 70 22.54 9.97 5.31
N VAL A 71 21.69 9.54 6.25
CA VAL A 71 20.38 8.98 5.95
C VAL A 71 19.48 10.01 5.25
N VAL A 72 19.45 11.25 5.78
CA VAL A 72 18.65 12.33 5.19
C VAL A 72 19.12 12.69 3.79
N ASP A 73 20.42 12.78 3.56
CA ASP A 73 20.97 13.11 2.24
C ASP A 73 20.72 12.02 1.21
N LYS A 74 20.87 10.75 1.58
CA LYS A 74 20.50 9.62 0.71
C LYS A 74 19.01 9.64 0.37
N ALA A 75 18.14 9.87 1.36
CA ALA A 75 16.71 9.96 1.14
C ALA A 75 16.34 11.13 0.21
N ARG A 76 16.95 12.30 0.39
CA ARG A 76 16.75 13.47 -0.49
C ARG A 76 17.18 13.18 -1.93
N THR A 77 18.36 12.58 -2.10
CA THR A 77 18.89 12.23 -3.42
C THR A 77 17.97 11.23 -4.12
N HIS A 78 17.48 10.22 -3.42
CA HIS A 78 16.53 9.25 -3.96
C HIS A 78 15.21 9.91 -4.35
N MET A 79 14.66 10.79 -3.51
CA MET A 79 13.44 11.54 -3.83
C MET A 79 13.62 12.45 -5.04
N GLN A 80 14.75 13.15 -5.17
CA GLN A 80 15.04 13.99 -6.35
C GLN A 80 15.15 13.15 -7.62
N ALA A 81 15.80 11.99 -7.56
CA ALA A 81 15.87 11.06 -8.67
C ALA A 81 14.47 10.54 -9.08
N ALA A 82 13.61 10.25 -8.11
CA ALA A 82 12.23 9.83 -8.36
C ALA A 82 11.38 10.96 -8.99
N VAL A 83 11.53 12.20 -8.50
CA VAL A 83 10.84 13.38 -9.07
C VAL A 83 11.29 13.67 -10.51
N ASN A 84 12.56 13.42 -10.82
CA ASN A 84 13.13 13.65 -12.14
C ASN A 84 12.84 12.50 -13.13
N ARG A 85 12.23 11.40 -12.70
CA ARG A 85 11.78 10.34 -13.61
C ARG A 85 10.62 10.89 -14.44
N VAL A 86 10.86 11.03 -15.73
CA VAL A 86 9.82 11.38 -16.70
C VAL A 86 9.11 10.08 -17.07
N PHE A 87 7.91 9.88 -16.55
CA PHE A 87 7.06 8.80 -17.01
C PHE A 87 6.29 9.24 -18.25
N PRO A 88 6.21 8.42 -19.30
CA PRO A 88 5.35 8.71 -20.44
C PRO A 88 3.90 8.81 -19.97
N ASP A 89 3.10 9.61 -20.66
CA ASP A 89 1.67 9.66 -20.38
C ASP A 89 1.02 8.32 -20.74
N LEU A 90 0.02 7.94 -19.96
CA LEU A 90 -0.80 6.78 -20.25
C LEU A 90 -1.85 7.17 -21.29
N GLU A 91 -1.83 6.52 -22.44
CA GLU A 91 -2.76 6.79 -23.54
C GLU A 91 -4.10 6.08 -23.31
N CYS A 92 -4.86 6.59 -22.37
CA CYS A 92 -6.22 6.13 -22.11
C CYS A 92 -7.11 7.27 -21.65
N PRO A 93 -8.44 7.18 -21.90
CA PRO A 93 -9.37 8.21 -21.47
C PRO A 93 -9.52 8.24 -19.96
N CYS A 94 -9.60 9.45 -19.40
CA CYS A 94 -9.87 9.62 -17.98
C CYS A 94 -11.30 9.14 -17.65
N PRO A 95 -11.48 8.23 -16.67
CA PRO A 95 -12.81 7.73 -16.29
C PRO A 95 -13.77 8.79 -15.76
N GLN A 96 -13.24 9.95 -15.33
CA GLN A 96 -14.02 11.04 -14.77
C GLN A 96 -14.42 12.11 -15.78
N CYS A 97 -13.48 12.60 -16.59
CA CYS A 97 -13.72 13.74 -17.51
C CYS A 97 -13.54 13.40 -18.99
N GLY A 98 -13.07 12.18 -19.33
CA GLY A 98 -12.84 11.77 -20.72
C GLY A 98 -11.58 12.34 -21.37
N ALA A 99 -10.73 13.09 -20.65
CA ALA A 99 -9.46 13.59 -21.17
C ALA A 99 -8.61 12.42 -21.72
N VAL A 100 -8.00 12.61 -22.88
CA VAL A 100 -7.39 11.54 -23.70
C VAL A 100 -6.13 10.93 -23.08
N ARG A 101 -5.49 11.62 -22.13
CA ARG A 101 -4.22 11.17 -21.53
C ARG A 101 -4.20 11.35 -20.02
N LEU A 102 -3.66 10.37 -19.34
CA LEU A 102 -3.41 10.42 -17.92
C LEU A 102 -1.91 10.61 -17.65
N LYS A 103 -1.59 11.50 -16.73
CA LYS A 103 -0.23 11.69 -16.24
C LYS A 103 0.15 10.53 -15.35
N GLN A 104 1.34 9.99 -15.56
CA GLN A 104 1.96 9.02 -14.66
C GLN A 104 2.96 9.70 -13.72
N THR A 105 2.94 9.30 -12.48
CA THR A 105 4.01 9.58 -11.51
C THR A 105 4.59 8.25 -11.01
N ASP A 106 5.56 8.30 -10.13
CA ASP A 106 6.12 7.09 -9.51
C ASP A 106 5.07 6.26 -8.76
N ALA A 107 4.09 6.91 -8.15
CA ALA A 107 3.12 6.29 -7.27
C ALA A 107 1.67 6.29 -7.76
N THR A 108 1.32 7.14 -8.74
CA THR A 108 -0.08 7.39 -9.10
C THR A 108 -0.29 7.62 -10.59
N TYR A 109 -1.50 7.32 -11.03
CA TYR A 109 -2.09 7.80 -12.28
C TYR A 109 -3.02 8.97 -11.97
N GLU A 110 -2.87 10.10 -12.65
CA GLU A 110 -3.60 11.35 -12.39
C GLU A 110 -4.12 11.95 -13.69
N CYS A 111 -5.28 12.59 -13.65
CA CYS A 111 -5.75 13.35 -14.80
C CYS A 111 -4.85 14.59 -15.02
N ARG A 112 -4.63 14.95 -16.30
CA ARG A 112 -3.92 16.19 -16.66
C ARG A 112 -4.78 17.44 -16.56
N ASP A 113 -6.09 17.26 -16.60
CA ASP A 113 -7.03 18.35 -16.48
C ASP A 113 -7.02 18.89 -15.05
N VAL A 114 -6.84 20.20 -14.91
CA VAL A 114 -6.72 20.90 -13.62
C VAL A 114 -8.02 20.83 -12.83
N ASP A 115 -9.16 20.78 -13.51
CA ASP A 115 -10.48 20.72 -12.90
C ASP A 115 -10.91 19.28 -12.56
N CYS A 116 -10.11 18.29 -12.97
CA CYS A 116 -10.40 16.88 -12.75
C CYS A 116 -9.62 16.33 -11.55
N SER A 117 -10.33 15.77 -10.59
CA SER A 117 -9.75 15.21 -9.38
C SER A 117 -9.40 13.71 -9.47
N PHE A 118 -9.43 13.12 -10.69
CA PHE A 118 -9.12 11.71 -10.88
C PHE A 118 -7.68 11.39 -10.50
N LYS A 119 -7.52 10.47 -9.54
CA LYS A 119 -6.22 10.01 -9.07
C LYS A 119 -6.35 8.61 -8.49
N ILE A 120 -5.53 7.68 -8.99
CA ILE A 120 -5.47 6.28 -8.53
C ILE A 120 -4.02 5.91 -8.22
N SER A 121 -3.81 5.14 -7.15
CA SER A 121 -2.49 4.61 -6.80
C SER A 121 -2.07 3.52 -7.78
N LYS A 122 -0.77 3.51 -8.16
CA LYS A 122 -0.16 2.40 -8.87
C LYS A 122 -0.01 1.14 -8.00
N TYR A 123 0.07 1.31 -6.69
CA TYR A 123 0.26 0.23 -5.73
C TYR A 123 -1.05 -0.06 -5.01
N ILE A 124 -1.55 -1.27 -5.16
CA ILE A 124 -2.78 -1.76 -4.54
C ILE A 124 -2.45 -3.03 -3.77
N ALA A 125 -2.66 -3.02 -2.46
CA ALA A 125 -2.40 -4.17 -1.58
C ALA A 125 -1.02 -4.85 -1.83
N GLY A 126 0.05 -4.05 -1.93
CA GLY A 126 1.41 -4.53 -2.14
C GLY A 126 1.78 -4.86 -3.59
N ARG A 127 0.81 -4.93 -4.51
CA ARG A 127 1.03 -5.19 -5.93
C ARG A 127 1.05 -3.89 -6.73
N GLN A 128 1.99 -3.77 -7.65
CA GLN A 128 2.00 -2.68 -8.62
C GLN A 128 1.16 -3.06 -9.84
N LEU A 129 0.26 -2.18 -10.26
CA LEU A 129 -0.46 -2.31 -11.53
C LEU A 129 0.49 -2.03 -12.69
N SER A 130 0.49 -2.91 -13.70
CA SER A 130 1.14 -2.64 -14.98
C SER A 130 0.40 -1.55 -15.76
N GLU A 131 1.02 -1.01 -16.81
CA GLU A 131 0.37 -0.01 -17.67
C GLU A 131 -0.84 -0.59 -18.39
N ASP A 132 -0.74 -1.81 -18.91
CA ASP A 132 -1.85 -2.49 -19.59
C ASP A 132 -3.04 -2.75 -18.66
N GLU A 133 -2.75 -3.22 -17.43
CA GLU A 133 -3.79 -3.41 -16.41
C GLU A 133 -4.45 -2.07 -16.02
N ALA A 134 -3.68 -0.99 -15.93
CA ALA A 134 -4.22 0.32 -15.63
C ALA A 134 -5.11 0.83 -16.78
N ILE A 135 -4.71 0.65 -18.04
CA ILE A 135 -5.50 1.00 -19.22
C ILE A 135 -6.82 0.24 -19.20
N THR A 136 -6.77 -1.08 -19.00
CA THR A 136 -7.97 -1.92 -18.94
C THR A 136 -8.89 -1.49 -17.79
N LEU A 137 -8.32 -1.27 -16.58
CA LEU A 137 -9.10 -0.82 -15.43
C LEU A 137 -9.79 0.52 -15.66
N PHE A 138 -9.13 1.47 -16.33
CA PHE A 138 -9.68 2.79 -16.56
C PHE A 138 -10.71 2.80 -17.71
N THR A 139 -10.57 1.90 -18.67
CA THR A 139 -11.50 1.78 -19.83
C THR A 139 -12.72 0.94 -19.46
N GLU A 140 -12.51 -0.25 -18.89
CA GLU A 140 -13.58 -1.22 -18.61
C GLU A 140 -14.15 -1.07 -17.20
N LYS A 141 -13.48 -0.29 -16.33
CA LYS A 141 -13.81 -0.07 -14.92
C LYS A 141 -13.70 -1.34 -14.05
N SER A 142 -13.17 -2.42 -14.60
CA SER A 142 -12.97 -3.69 -13.92
C SER A 142 -11.76 -4.43 -14.48
N LEU A 143 -11.13 -5.24 -13.63
CA LEU A 143 -10.10 -6.22 -13.99
C LEU A 143 -10.54 -7.60 -13.50
N PRO A 144 -10.21 -8.66 -14.26
CA PRO A 144 -10.45 -10.02 -13.84
C PRO A 144 -9.66 -10.37 -12.58
N GLU A 145 -9.84 -11.56 -12.07
CA GLU A 145 -9.04 -12.06 -10.96
C GLU A 145 -7.54 -12.05 -11.30
N MET A 146 -6.77 -11.50 -10.39
CA MET A 146 -5.30 -11.36 -10.48
C MET A 146 -4.67 -11.82 -9.18
N GLU A 147 -3.51 -12.42 -9.29
CA GLU A 147 -2.68 -12.84 -8.16
C GLU A 147 -1.70 -11.74 -7.72
N GLY A 148 -1.05 -11.95 -6.58
CA GLY A 148 0.06 -11.12 -6.10
C GLY A 148 -0.37 -9.98 -5.19
N PHE A 149 -1.63 -9.93 -4.76
CA PHE A 149 -2.05 -9.03 -3.69
C PHE A 149 -1.64 -9.57 -2.32
N LEU A 150 -1.36 -8.66 -1.41
CA LEU A 150 -1.02 -8.97 -0.03
C LEU A 150 -2.05 -8.36 0.92
N SER A 151 -2.64 -9.20 1.76
CA SER A 151 -3.54 -8.74 2.81
C SER A 151 -2.79 -7.87 3.83
N ARG A 152 -3.53 -7.22 4.74
CA ARG A 152 -2.94 -6.46 5.86
C ARG A 152 -2.03 -7.30 6.77
N PHE A 153 -2.14 -8.64 6.70
CA PHE A 153 -1.32 -9.60 7.43
C PHE A 153 -0.24 -10.23 6.56
N ASN A 154 0.04 -9.65 5.39
CA ASN A 154 1.03 -10.14 4.42
C ASN A 154 0.74 -11.55 3.88
N ARG A 155 -0.51 -11.97 3.88
CA ARG A 155 -0.93 -13.22 3.24
C ARG A 155 -1.27 -12.95 1.78
N PRO A 156 -0.73 -13.72 0.84
CA PRO A 156 -1.08 -13.58 -0.57
C PRO A 156 -2.56 -13.93 -0.79
N PHE A 157 -3.20 -13.22 -1.69
CA PHE A 157 -4.56 -13.50 -2.14
C PHE A 157 -4.75 -13.07 -3.59
N SER A 158 -5.75 -13.66 -4.25
CA SER A 158 -6.20 -13.31 -5.58
C SER A 158 -7.54 -12.60 -5.51
N ALA A 159 -7.75 -11.63 -6.36
CA ALA A 159 -9.02 -10.92 -6.49
C ALA A 159 -9.11 -10.16 -7.81
N GLY A 160 -10.30 -9.91 -8.30
CA GLY A 160 -10.56 -8.91 -9.31
C GLY A 160 -10.50 -7.49 -8.72
N LEU A 161 -10.35 -6.49 -9.58
CA LEU A 161 -10.43 -5.09 -9.19
C LEU A 161 -11.56 -4.38 -9.91
N LYS A 162 -12.27 -3.53 -9.20
CA LYS A 162 -13.29 -2.64 -9.75
C LYS A 162 -12.96 -1.20 -9.41
N LEU A 163 -13.13 -0.32 -10.39
CA LEU A 163 -12.99 1.12 -10.21
C LEU A 163 -14.33 1.70 -9.74
N ALA A 164 -14.36 2.29 -8.55
CA ALA A 164 -15.56 2.84 -7.95
C ALA A 164 -15.34 4.26 -7.43
N GLN A 165 -16.38 5.04 -7.37
CA GLN A 165 -16.36 6.33 -6.66
C GLN A 165 -16.89 6.15 -5.24
N SER A 166 -16.19 6.74 -4.27
CA SER A 166 -16.72 6.80 -2.91
C SER A 166 -17.95 7.69 -2.86
N VAL A 167 -19.03 7.20 -2.24
CA VAL A 167 -20.22 8.00 -2.02
C VAL A 167 -20.32 8.25 -0.51
N SER A 168 -20.41 9.53 -0.14
CA SER A 168 -20.61 9.92 1.27
C SER A 168 -22.03 9.55 1.71
N LYS A 169 -22.24 9.34 3.02
CA LYS A 169 -23.58 9.15 3.61
C LYS A 169 -24.55 10.28 3.28
N THR A 170 -24.06 11.45 2.87
CA THR A 170 -24.84 12.61 2.43
C THR A 170 -25.07 12.66 0.91
N GLY A 171 -24.76 11.58 0.16
CA GLY A 171 -24.95 11.50 -1.29
C GLY A 171 -23.90 12.28 -2.11
N LYS A 172 -22.90 12.89 -1.49
CA LYS A 172 -21.81 13.55 -2.25
C LYS A 172 -20.87 12.51 -2.85
N ILE A 173 -20.65 12.63 -4.15
CA ILE A 173 -19.66 11.83 -4.90
C ILE A 173 -18.27 12.25 -4.44
N GLY A 174 -17.50 11.29 -3.97
CA GLY A 174 -16.13 11.50 -3.47
C GLY A 174 -15.06 11.04 -4.46
N LYS A 175 -13.88 10.74 -3.93
CA LYS A 175 -12.72 10.34 -4.73
C LYS A 175 -12.90 8.96 -5.34
N TRP A 176 -12.26 8.75 -6.48
CA TRP A 176 -12.11 7.45 -7.09
C TRP A 176 -11.25 6.53 -6.22
N LYS A 177 -11.60 5.26 -6.17
CA LYS A 177 -10.89 4.21 -5.45
C LYS A 177 -11.02 2.89 -6.20
N THR A 178 -10.12 1.97 -5.90
CA THR A 178 -10.23 0.57 -6.33
C THR A 178 -10.86 -0.27 -5.23
N GLU A 179 -11.74 -1.18 -5.60
CA GLU A 179 -12.37 -2.15 -4.72
C GLU A 179 -12.04 -3.55 -5.20
N PHE A 180 -11.83 -4.48 -4.27
CA PHE A 180 -11.62 -5.88 -4.61
C PHE A 180 -12.95 -6.55 -4.90
N VAL A 181 -12.95 -7.44 -5.90
CA VAL A 181 -14.06 -8.32 -6.25
C VAL A 181 -13.56 -9.74 -6.07
N PHE A 182 -14.28 -10.54 -5.29
CA PHE A 182 -14.00 -11.95 -5.08
C PHE A 182 -15.01 -12.77 -5.87
N GLU A 183 -14.60 -13.89 -6.47
CA GLU A 183 -15.50 -14.73 -7.31
C GLU A 183 -16.74 -15.19 -6.55
N ASP A 184 -16.62 -15.42 -5.24
CA ASP A 184 -17.76 -15.82 -4.39
C ASP A 184 -18.85 -14.74 -4.26
N GLU A 185 -18.59 -13.49 -4.64
CA GLU A 185 -19.59 -12.41 -4.61
C GLU A 185 -20.39 -12.28 -5.92
N LEU A 186 -20.00 -13.00 -6.98
CA LEU A 186 -20.67 -12.92 -8.29
C LEU A 186 -21.90 -13.83 -8.39
N GLU A 187 -22.10 -14.79 -7.46
CA GLU A 187 -23.22 -15.72 -7.49
C GLU A 187 -24.47 -15.29 -6.67
N ILE A 188 -24.48 -14.10 -6.05
CA ILE A 188 -25.59 -13.65 -5.19
C ILE A 188 -26.35 -12.48 -5.82
N ASP A 189 -26.77 -12.60 -7.08
CA ASP A 189 -27.74 -11.68 -7.69
C ASP A 189 -29.09 -12.36 -8.03
N GLU A 190 -29.36 -13.53 -7.44
CA GLU A 190 -30.73 -13.99 -7.34
C GLU A 190 -31.33 -13.58 -5.99
N PRO A 191 -32.45 -12.85 -5.97
CA PRO A 191 -33.14 -12.55 -4.74
C PRO A 191 -33.62 -13.84 -4.11
N LEU A 192 -32.96 -14.29 -3.04
CA LEU A 192 -33.40 -15.41 -2.22
C LEU A 192 -34.87 -15.17 -1.81
N ASP A 193 -35.77 -16.00 -2.34
CA ASP A 193 -37.18 -16.06 -1.96
C ASP A 193 -37.26 -16.12 -0.41
N GLU A 194 -38.20 -15.38 0.15
CA GLU A 194 -38.42 -15.23 1.59
C GLU A 194 -38.63 -16.60 2.30
N LYS A 195 -39.05 -17.62 1.56
CA LYS A 195 -39.21 -19.01 2.02
C LYS A 195 -37.87 -19.74 2.21
N THR A 196 -36.83 -19.37 1.48
CA THR A 196 -35.49 -19.96 1.59
C THR A 196 -34.72 -19.37 2.77
N ARG A 197 -35.01 -18.12 3.14
CA ARG A 197 -34.42 -17.46 4.32
C ARG A 197 -34.87 -18.10 5.64
N LEU A 198 -36.11 -18.59 5.72
CA LEU A 198 -36.66 -19.26 6.90
C LEU A 198 -36.13 -20.68 7.12
N LYS A 199 -35.70 -21.37 6.05
CA LYS A 199 -35.14 -22.73 6.15
C LYS A 199 -33.67 -22.76 6.62
N SER A 200 -32.94 -21.69 6.45
CA SER A 200 -31.53 -21.61 6.87
C SER A 200 -31.35 -21.23 8.36
N LEU A 201 -32.44 -20.93 9.06
CA LEU A 201 -32.46 -20.55 10.47
C LEU A 201 -32.91 -21.67 11.43
N THR A 202 -33.25 -22.85 10.92
CA THR A 202 -33.58 -24.01 11.76
C THR A 202 -32.28 -24.71 12.16
N LEU A 203 -31.99 -24.71 13.45
CA LEU A 203 -30.92 -25.49 14.07
C LEU A 203 -31.15 -26.99 13.86
N PRO A 204 -30.09 -27.83 13.75
CA PRO A 204 -30.20 -29.26 13.46
C PRO A 204 -30.88 -30.12 14.54
N ASP A 205 -31.29 -29.54 15.65
CA ASP A 205 -31.95 -30.19 16.79
C ASP A 205 -33.46 -29.93 16.90
N GLY A 206 -34.08 -29.27 15.92
CA GLY A 206 -35.54 -29.20 15.81
C GLY A 206 -36.26 -28.34 16.86
N THR A 207 -35.55 -27.46 17.55
CA THR A 207 -36.17 -26.47 18.45
C THR A 207 -36.43 -25.16 17.73
N VAL A 208 -37.72 -24.76 17.76
CA VAL A 208 -38.24 -23.50 17.20
C VAL A 208 -37.84 -22.32 18.10
#